data_fbdd46616ed8b9cf5cf2ade34fc7cf6b
#
_entry.id   fbdd46616ed8b9cf5cf2ade34fc7cf6b
#
_cell.length_a   1.000
_cell.length_b   1.000
_cell.length_c   1.000
_cell.angle_alpha   90.00
_cell.angle_beta   90.00
_cell.angle_gamma   90.00
#
_symmetry.space_group_name_H-M   'P 1'
#
loop_
_entity.id
_entity.type
_entity.pdbx_description
1 polymer ?
#
loop_
_entity_poly.entity_id
_entity_poly.type
_entity_poly.pdbx_seq_one_letter_code
_entity_poly.pdbx_strand_id
1 'polypeptide(L)'
;MGLFCCVLCVHADKRALVIGVGVYPDVDYGWPAIHGDNDIAFAKAMLVANGFKAGNIDTLRNEQATCQAIGKAFIRLIAAARTNDVVYIHFSGHGQQITDLDGDEEDGWDEAWVAYDALMEPTARYHGEHHITDDQLNAWLQQLHKKVGAGGQIIVVSDACHSGTSTRDLNESAEIRGSHSKFVLDGNKSAFRQPRSMDWVSISACADNECNRQHRLADGRQCGSLTYALYLLKDELGTMPLEQLSEKLKETINGLVSRPQTPQVEYTEAGNLPLLK
;
A
#
# COMPACT_ATOMS: atom_id res chain seq x y z
N MET A 1 -37.70 -39.74 1.01
CA MET A 1 -36.27 -39.53 0.84
C MET A 1 -36.05 -38.03 0.75
N GLY A 2 -35.73 -37.39 1.87
CA GLY A 2 -35.51 -35.95 1.91
C GLY A 2 -34.02 -35.66 1.52
N LEU A 3 -33.83 -34.92 0.45
CA LEU A 3 -32.50 -34.38 0.11
C LEU A 3 -32.16 -33.30 1.16
N PHE A 4 -31.24 -33.62 2.07
CA PHE A 4 -30.58 -32.62 2.90
C PHE A 4 -29.63 -31.84 1.98
N CYS A 5 -30.08 -30.68 1.49
CA CYS A 5 -29.20 -29.71 0.87
C CYS A 5 -28.32 -29.12 1.97
N CYS A 6 -27.10 -29.66 2.11
CA CYS A 6 -26.09 -29.08 3.01
C CYS A 6 -25.66 -27.77 2.39
N VAL A 7 -26.27 -26.65 2.81
CA VAL A 7 -25.77 -25.32 2.51
C VAL A 7 -24.41 -25.22 3.22
N LEU A 8 -23.35 -25.43 2.48
CA LEU A 8 -22.02 -25.08 2.93
C LEU A 8 -22.02 -23.56 3.18
N CYS A 9 -22.18 -23.15 4.44
CA CYS A 9 -21.86 -21.77 4.84
C CYS A 9 -20.40 -21.52 4.48
N VAL A 10 -20.18 -20.89 3.34
CA VAL A 10 -18.86 -20.38 2.98
C VAL A 10 -18.61 -19.24 3.97
N HIS A 11 -17.87 -19.53 5.02
CA HIS A 11 -17.40 -18.49 5.93
C HIS A 11 -16.42 -17.61 5.16
N ALA A 12 -16.67 -16.31 5.18
CA ALA A 12 -15.73 -15.32 4.70
C ALA A 12 -14.40 -15.45 5.46
N ASP A 13 -13.31 -15.61 4.72
CA ASP A 13 -11.97 -15.61 5.29
C ASP A 13 -11.37 -14.20 5.22
N LYS A 14 -10.43 -13.92 6.13
CA LYS A 14 -9.60 -12.72 6.10
C LYS A 14 -8.21 -13.10 5.60
N ARG A 15 -7.76 -12.43 4.54
CA ARG A 15 -6.48 -12.70 3.87
C ARG A 15 -5.67 -11.42 3.75
N ALA A 16 -4.36 -11.50 3.88
CA ALA A 16 -3.50 -10.33 3.74
C ALA A 16 -2.22 -10.61 2.97
N LEU A 17 -1.74 -9.58 2.27
CA LEU A 17 -0.40 -9.47 1.74
C LEU A 17 0.25 -8.24 2.37
N VAL A 18 1.34 -8.42 3.10
CA VAL A 18 2.08 -7.34 3.77
C VAL A 18 3.49 -7.29 3.21
N ILE A 19 3.84 -6.17 2.59
CA ILE A 19 5.12 -5.93 1.93
C ILE A 19 5.86 -4.84 2.68
N GLY A 20 7.11 -5.09 3.06
CA GLY A 20 7.95 -4.11 3.75
C GLY A 20 9.37 -4.07 3.20
N VAL A 21 9.76 -2.94 2.63
CA VAL A 21 11.09 -2.70 2.09
C VAL A 21 11.78 -1.62 2.92
N GLY A 22 12.83 -2.00 3.66
CA GLY A 22 13.59 -1.10 4.51
C GLY A 22 15.01 -0.86 3.99
N VAL A 23 15.54 -1.78 3.20
CA VAL A 23 16.85 -1.69 2.58
C VAL A 23 16.78 -2.08 1.11
N TYR A 24 17.64 -1.50 0.31
CA TYR A 24 17.77 -1.77 -1.13
C TYR A 24 19.17 -2.34 -1.41
N PRO A 25 19.42 -2.99 -2.58
CA PRO A 25 20.61 -3.84 -2.78
C PRO A 25 21.94 -3.16 -2.52
N ASP A 26 22.16 -1.97 -3.04
CA ASP A 26 23.40 -1.19 -2.87
C ASP A 26 23.19 0.28 -3.26
N VAL A 27 24.29 1.06 -3.17
CA VAL A 27 24.26 2.49 -3.47
C VAL A 27 23.95 2.80 -4.95
N ASP A 28 24.20 1.86 -5.86
CA ASP A 28 23.96 2.06 -7.30
C ASP A 28 22.46 2.05 -7.65
N TYR A 29 21.61 1.50 -6.76
CA TYR A 29 20.17 1.59 -6.87
C TYR A 29 19.64 2.99 -6.53
N GLY A 30 20.40 3.80 -5.81
CA GLY A 30 20.09 5.18 -5.49
C GLY A 30 19.19 5.38 -4.27
N TRP A 31 18.53 4.34 -3.77
CA TRP A 31 17.57 4.43 -2.68
C TRP A 31 18.26 4.48 -1.31
N PRO A 32 17.97 5.49 -0.47
CA PRO A 32 18.41 5.48 0.92
C PRO A 32 17.68 4.39 1.70
N ALA A 33 18.33 3.85 2.72
CA ALA A 33 17.68 2.92 3.62
C ALA A 33 16.62 3.64 4.44
N ILE A 34 15.47 2.95 4.60
CA ILE A 34 14.35 3.33 5.47
C ILE A 34 13.99 2.13 6.35
N HIS A 35 12.83 2.14 7.02
CA HIS A 35 12.49 1.06 7.96
C HIS A 35 11.13 0.43 7.66
N GLY A 36 10.75 0.33 6.38
CA GLY A 36 9.49 -0.29 5.95
C GLY A 36 9.38 -1.77 6.33
N ASP A 37 10.50 -2.45 6.46
CA ASP A 37 10.55 -3.84 6.91
C ASP A 37 10.16 -4.03 8.39
N ASN A 38 10.33 -3.01 9.25
CA ASN A 38 9.85 -3.03 10.63
C ASN A 38 8.31 -3.01 10.71
N ASP A 39 7.66 -2.43 9.72
CA ASP A 39 6.22 -2.23 9.68
C ASP A 39 5.45 -3.54 9.53
N ILE A 40 6.07 -4.57 8.96
CA ILE A 40 5.48 -5.91 8.86
C ILE A 40 5.01 -6.43 10.22
N ALA A 41 5.80 -6.19 11.29
CA ALA A 41 5.45 -6.65 12.62
C ALA A 41 4.19 -5.94 13.16
N PHE A 42 4.09 -4.62 12.97
CA PHE A 42 2.93 -3.83 13.39
C PHE A 42 1.68 -4.17 12.59
N ALA A 43 1.79 -4.26 11.26
CA ALA A 43 0.69 -4.64 10.38
C ALA A 43 0.16 -6.04 10.73
N LYS A 44 1.05 -7.03 10.93
CA LYS A 44 0.65 -8.38 11.36
C LYS A 44 -0.05 -8.39 12.71
N ALA A 45 0.47 -7.67 13.71
CA ALA A 45 -0.15 -7.60 15.03
C ALA A 45 -1.55 -6.97 14.97
N MET A 46 -1.71 -5.90 14.20
CA MET A 46 -3.00 -5.27 13.93
C MET A 46 -3.98 -6.24 13.25
N LEU A 47 -3.55 -6.92 12.20
CA LEU A 47 -4.38 -7.87 11.45
C LEU A 47 -4.83 -9.05 12.33
N VAL A 48 -3.93 -9.62 13.14
CA VAL A 48 -4.27 -10.71 14.06
C VAL A 48 -5.27 -10.26 15.11
N ALA A 49 -5.11 -9.04 15.67
CA ALA A 49 -6.09 -8.45 16.61
C ALA A 49 -7.48 -8.29 15.95
N ASN A 50 -7.54 -8.11 14.64
CA ASN A 50 -8.77 -7.99 13.85
C ASN A 50 -9.22 -9.32 13.20
N GLY A 51 -8.78 -10.46 13.72
CA GLY A 51 -9.29 -11.79 13.38
C GLY A 51 -8.68 -12.42 12.12
N PHE A 52 -7.61 -11.87 11.56
CA PHE A 52 -6.84 -12.55 10.51
C PHE A 52 -6.07 -13.73 11.10
N LYS A 53 -6.22 -14.91 10.50
CA LYS A 53 -5.41 -16.07 10.86
C LYS A 53 -3.97 -15.86 10.40
N ALA A 54 -2.98 -16.15 11.24
CA ALA A 54 -1.57 -15.95 10.90
C ALA A 54 -1.16 -16.67 9.60
N GLY A 55 -1.73 -17.83 9.31
CA GLY A 55 -1.50 -18.59 8.06
C GLY A 55 -2.12 -17.97 6.81
N ASN A 56 -2.99 -16.98 6.95
CA ASN A 56 -3.61 -16.24 5.84
C ASN A 56 -2.93 -14.88 5.61
N ILE A 57 -1.83 -14.59 6.31
CA ILE A 57 -1.05 -13.35 6.15
C ILE A 57 0.25 -13.71 5.44
N ASP A 58 0.32 -13.46 4.14
CA ASP A 58 1.56 -13.57 3.36
C ASP A 58 2.43 -12.32 3.57
N THR A 59 3.75 -12.49 3.67
CA THR A 59 4.67 -11.38 3.92
C THR A 59 5.86 -11.42 2.96
N LEU A 60 6.26 -10.26 2.45
CA LEU A 60 7.48 -10.08 1.67
C LEU A 60 8.32 -9.00 2.35
N ARG A 61 9.58 -9.34 2.67
CA ARG A 61 10.48 -8.44 3.39
C ARG A 61 11.77 -8.22 2.60
N ASN A 62 12.16 -6.97 2.40
CA ASN A 62 13.42 -6.57 1.76
C ASN A 62 13.67 -7.37 0.46
N GLU A 63 14.74 -8.15 0.37
CA GLU A 63 15.13 -8.96 -0.79
C GLU A 63 14.06 -9.93 -1.29
N GLN A 64 13.06 -10.23 -0.48
CA GLN A 64 11.90 -11.03 -0.90
C GLN A 64 10.86 -10.19 -1.66
N ALA A 65 10.92 -8.85 -1.54
CA ALA A 65 9.95 -7.93 -2.13
C ALA A 65 10.40 -7.41 -3.50
N THR A 66 10.95 -8.27 -4.36
CA THR A 66 11.21 -7.92 -5.76
C THR A 66 9.91 -7.73 -6.52
N CYS A 67 9.90 -6.94 -7.60
CA CYS A 67 8.71 -6.73 -8.43
C CYS A 67 8.08 -8.06 -8.88
N GLN A 68 8.89 -9.01 -9.34
CA GLN A 68 8.41 -10.34 -9.71
C GLN A 68 7.79 -11.10 -8.54
N ALA A 69 8.38 -11.04 -7.34
CA ALA A 69 7.87 -11.74 -6.17
C ALA A 69 6.56 -11.14 -5.67
N ILE A 70 6.43 -9.82 -5.73
CA ILE A 70 5.19 -9.10 -5.41
C ILE A 70 4.09 -9.52 -6.40
N GLY A 71 4.36 -9.51 -7.70
CA GLY A 71 3.40 -9.97 -8.71
C GLY A 71 2.95 -11.42 -8.47
N LYS A 72 3.87 -12.33 -8.14
CA LYS A 72 3.54 -13.72 -7.78
C LYS A 72 2.69 -13.80 -6.50
N ALA A 73 2.93 -12.92 -5.52
CA ALA A 73 2.12 -12.86 -4.30
C ALA A 73 0.69 -12.39 -4.59
N PHE A 74 0.51 -11.37 -5.44
CA PHE A 74 -0.82 -10.97 -5.91
C PHE A 74 -1.54 -12.11 -6.65
N ILE A 75 -0.86 -12.82 -7.54
CA ILE A 75 -1.45 -13.98 -8.24
C ILE A 75 -1.92 -15.04 -7.24
N ARG A 76 -1.13 -15.36 -6.21
CA ARG A 76 -1.54 -16.31 -5.15
C ARG A 76 -2.73 -15.81 -4.36
N LEU A 77 -2.72 -14.52 -3.98
CA LEU A 77 -3.80 -13.89 -3.23
C LEU A 77 -5.10 -13.93 -4.03
N ILE A 78 -5.07 -13.54 -5.32
CA ILE A 78 -6.22 -13.59 -6.24
C ILE A 78 -6.74 -15.04 -6.39
N ALA A 79 -5.85 -16.02 -6.52
CA ALA A 79 -6.24 -17.42 -6.63
C ALA A 79 -6.89 -17.96 -5.36
N ALA A 80 -6.45 -17.49 -4.18
CA ALA A 80 -6.96 -17.91 -2.88
C ALA A 80 -8.25 -17.18 -2.47
N ALA A 81 -8.48 -15.97 -2.97
CA ALA A 81 -9.62 -15.14 -2.62
C ALA A 81 -10.96 -15.76 -3.06
N ARG A 82 -11.99 -15.57 -2.23
CA ARG A 82 -13.34 -16.09 -2.42
C ARG A 82 -14.38 -15.00 -2.17
N THR A 83 -15.60 -15.26 -2.58
CA THR A 83 -16.73 -14.35 -2.37
C THR A 83 -16.90 -14.02 -0.89
N ASN A 84 -17.09 -12.75 -0.60
CA ASN A 84 -17.26 -12.14 0.72
C ASN A 84 -16.00 -12.15 1.61
N ASP A 85 -14.82 -12.55 1.10
CA ASP A 85 -13.57 -12.42 1.85
C ASP A 85 -13.25 -10.96 2.17
N VAL A 86 -12.51 -10.75 3.26
CA VAL A 86 -11.82 -9.48 3.55
C VAL A 86 -10.37 -9.62 3.13
N VAL A 87 -9.94 -8.81 2.19
CA VAL A 87 -8.57 -8.83 1.66
C VAL A 87 -7.86 -7.52 2.04
N TYR A 88 -6.72 -7.64 2.71
CA TYR A 88 -5.89 -6.52 3.13
C TYR A 88 -4.53 -6.57 2.43
N ILE A 89 -4.15 -5.48 1.81
CA ILE A 89 -2.88 -5.33 1.12
C ILE A 89 -2.16 -4.14 1.75
N HIS A 90 -0.90 -4.34 2.12
CA HIS A 90 -0.09 -3.31 2.76
C HIS A 90 1.27 -3.24 2.09
N PHE A 91 1.62 -2.07 1.64
CA PHE A 91 2.97 -1.74 1.18
C PHE A 91 3.57 -0.68 2.11
N SER A 92 4.80 -0.93 2.53
CA SER A 92 5.60 0.00 3.31
C SER A 92 7.01 0.05 2.72
N GLY A 93 7.38 1.19 2.14
CA GLY A 93 8.62 1.34 1.38
C GLY A 93 8.76 2.75 0.81
N HIS A 94 9.63 2.89 -0.18
CA HIS A 94 9.68 4.11 -1.00
C HIS A 94 8.56 4.12 -2.04
N GLY A 95 8.08 5.31 -2.36
CA GLY A 95 7.28 5.58 -3.54
C GLY A 95 7.99 6.55 -4.48
N GLN A 96 7.59 6.56 -5.74
CA GLN A 96 8.12 7.48 -6.75
C GLN A 96 7.06 7.76 -7.82
N GLN A 97 7.06 9.00 -8.34
CA GLN A 97 6.33 9.30 -9.56
C GLN A 97 7.12 8.84 -10.78
N ILE A 98 6.45 8.15 -11.71
CA ILE A 98 6.99 7.69 -12.98
C ILE A 98 6.18 8.29 -14.13
N THR A 99 6.79 8.48 -15.30
CA THR A 99 6.08 9.01 -16.48
C THR A 99 4.85 8.18 -16.77
N ASP A 100 3.68 8.81 -16.79
CA ASP A 100 2.43 8.24 -17.30
C ASP A 100 2.56 7.95 -18.81
N LEU A 101 2.51 6.68 -19.17
CA LEU A 101 2.63 6.23 -20.56
C LEU A 101 1.28 5.95 -21.24
N ASP A 102 0.21 5.79 -20.47
CA ASP A 102 -1.11 5.51 -21.04
C ASP A 102 -2.01 6.74 -21.13
N GLY A 103 -1.66 7.84 -20.43
CA GLY A 103 -2.25 9.16 -20.56
C GLY A 103 -3.54 9.33 -19.78
N ASP A 104 -3.72 8.56 -18.69
CA ASP A 104 -4.91 8.65 -17.85
C ASP A 104 -4.76 9.63 -16.68
N GLU A 105 -3.51 10.04 -16.33
CA GLU A 105 -3.23 11.07 -15.35
C GLU A 105 -3.19 12.49 -15.93
N GLU A 106 -3.89 13.43 -15.25
CA GLU A 106 -3.95 14.83 -15.68
C GLU A 106 -2.60 15.54 -15.57
N ASP A 107 -1.80 15.20 -14.57
CA ASP A 107 -0.47 15.78 -14.33
C ASP A 107 0.64 15.06 -15.12
N GLY A 108 0.34 13.91 -15.72
CA GLY A 108 1.21 13.10 -16.57
C GLY A 108 2.17 12.19 -15.80
N TRP A 109 1.85 11.83 -14.55
CA TRP A 109 2.67 10.99 -13.69
C TRP A 109 1.84 9.91 -13.00
N ASP A 110 2.26 8.64 -13.15
CA ASP A 110 1.76 7.52 -12.35
C ASP A 110 2.46 7.52 -10.97
N GLU A 111 1.75 7.12 -9.94
CA GLU A 111 2.33 6.76 -8.66
C GLU A 111 2.79 5.30 -8.65
N ALA A 112 3.99 5.06 -8.13
CA ALA A 112 4.53 3.72 -8.10
C ALA A 112 5.09 3.33 -6.73
N TRP A 113 4.83 2.09 -6.32
CA TRP A 113 5.57 1.44 -5.25
C TRP A 113 6.94 1.01 -5.76
N VAL A 114 7.98 1.30 -4.99
CA VAL A 114 9.37 0.94 -5.33
C VAL A 114 9.69 -0.44 -4.76
N ALA A 115 9.72 -1.45 -5.62
CA ALA A 115 10.13 -2.79 -5.22
C ALA A 115 11.62 -2.82 -4.85
N TYR A 116 12.04 -3.88 -4.12
CA TYR A 116 13.42 -4.03 -3.67
C TYR A 116 14.46 -3.93 -4.80
N ASP A 117 14.12 -4.42 -5.99
CA ASP A 117 14.99 -4.47 -7.17
C ASP A 117 14.78 -3.29 -8.16
N ALA A 118 14.06 -2.24 -7.76
CA ALA A 118 13.87 -1.05 -8.57
C ALA A 118 15.05 -0.07 -8.44
N LEU A 119 15.48 0.52 -9.55
CA LEU A 119 16.45 1.62 -9.56
C LEU A 119 15.73 2.96 -9.42
N MET A 120 16.36 3.93 -8.76
CA MET A 120 15.81 5.27 -8.58
C MET A 120 15.77 6.08 -9.88
N GLU A 121 16.72 5.82 -10.80
CA GLU A 121 16.87 6.56 -12.04
C GLU A 121 16.90 5.61 -13.25
N PRO A 122 16.41 6.02 -14.42
CA PRO A 122 16.51 5.21 -15.62
C PRO A 122 17.95 5.04 -16.07
N THR A 123 18.23 3.91 -16.70
CA THR A 123 19.52 3.60 -17.31
C THR A 123 19.34 3.11 -18.74
N ALA A 124 20.43 2.87 -19.48
CA ALA A 124 20.34 2.27 -20.81
C ALA A 124 19.70 0.85 -20.83
N ARG A 125 19.51 0.22 -19.65
CA ARG A 125 19.00 -1.16 -19.52
C ARG A 125 17.83 -1.28 -18.56
N TYR A 126 17.43 -0.20 -17.91
CA TYR A 126 16.34 -0.18 -16.95
C TYR A 126 15.42 1.02 -17.23
N HIS A 127 14.16 0.73 -17.49
CA HIS A 127 13.14 1.70 -17.86
C HIS A 127 11.92 1.66 -16.93
N GLY A 128 12.15 1.35 -15.66
CA GLY A 128 11.09 1.34 -14.64
C GLY A 128 10.35 0.02 -14.47
N GLU A 129 10.84 -1.08 -15.08
CA GLU A 129 10.16 -2.38 -15.10
C GLU A 129 9.91 -2.99 -13.71
N HIS A 130 10.60 -2.48 -12.69
CA HIS A 130 10.45 -2.94 -11.32
C HIS A 130 9.70 -1.94 -10.41
N HIS A 131 9.21 -0.83 -10.97
CA HIS A 131 8.23 0.00 -10.32
C HIS A 131 6.85 -0.64 -10.48
N ILE A 132 6.08 -0.68 -9.41
CA ILE A 132 4.70 -1.18 -9.46
C ILE A 132 3.81 0.05 -9.51
N THR A 133 3.37 0.40 -10.71
CA THR A 133 2.51 1.54 -10.94
C THR A 133 1.11 1.30 -10.37
N ASP A 134 0.41 2.37 -10.10
CA ASP A 134 -1.00 2.34 -9.67
C ASP A 134 -1.88 1.64 -10.71
N ASP A 135 -1.58 1.74 -12.01
CA ASP A 135 -2.22 0.99 -13.08
C ASP A 135 -2.06 -0.52 -12.93
N GLN A 136 -0.82 -0.98 -12.65
CA GLN A 136 -0.57 -2.39 -12.42
C GLN A 136 -1.27 -2.87 -11.15
N LEU A 137 -1.25 -2.07 -10.10
CA LEU A 137 -1.96 -2.34 -8.86
C LEU A 137 -3.47 -2.42 -9.10
N ASN A 138 -4.05 -1.44 -9.82
CA ASN A 138 -5.45 -1.38 -10.20
C ASN A 138 -5.88 -2.65 -10.97
N ALA A 139 -5.05 -3.12 -11.92
CA ALA A 139 -5.33 -4.34 -12.67
C ALA A 139 -5.44 -5.59 -11.75
N TRP A 140 -4.62 -5.70 -10.72
CA TRP A 140 -4.71 -6.77 -9.72
C TRP A 140 -5.92 -6.61 -8.80
N LEU A 141 -6.21 -5.39 -8.36
CA LEU A 141 -7.35 -5.08 -7.49
C LEU A 141 -8.68 -5.37 -8.17
N GLN A 142 -8.82 -5.06 -9.45
CA GLN A 142 -9.99 -5.43 -10.24
C GLN A 142 -10.20 -6.94 -10.31
N GLN A 143 -9.13 -7.72 -10.45
CA GLN A 143 -9.21 -9.18 -10.41
C GLN A 143 -9.63 -9.70 -9.02
N LEU A 144 -9.10 -9.11 -7.94
CA LEU A 144 -9.52 -9.39 -6.58
C LEU A 144 -11.00 -9.05 -6.38
N HIS A 145 -11.45 -7.87 -6.83
CA HIS A 145 -12.85 -7.46 -6.70
C HIS A 145 -13.79 -8.44 -7.41
N LYS A 146 -13.43 -8.92 -8.60
CA LYS A 146 -14.21 -9.98 -9.30
C LYS A 146 -14.32 -11.28 -8.51
N LYS A 147 -13.34 -11.58 -7.64
CA LYS A 147 -13.35 -12.79 -6.77
C LYS A 147 -14.14 -12.57 -5.49
N VAL A 148 -13.90 -11.43 -4.86
CA VAL A 148 -14.45 -11.08 -3.55
C VAL A 148 -15.92 -10.66 -3.68
N GLY A 149 -16.26 -9.93 -4.73
CA GLY A 149 -17.61 -9.39 -5.00
C GLY A 149 -18.01 -8.31 -4.00
N ALA A 150 -19.19 -7.73 -4.22
CA ALA A 150 -19.69 -6.59 -3.45
C ALA A 150 -19.99 -6.90 -1.97
N GLY A 151 -20.04 -8.16 -1.58
CA GLY A 151 -20.27 -8.57 -0.18
C GLY A 151 -19.00 -8.67 0.65
N GLY A 152 -17.82 -8.59 0.03
CA GLY A 152 -16.54 -8.60 0.72
C GLY A 152 -15.90 -7.21 0.79
N GLN A 153 -14.68 -7.16 1.28
CA GLN A 153 -13.95 -5.90 1.42
C GLN A 153 -12.51 -6.06 0.91
N ILE A 154 -12.03 -5.09 0.14
CA ILE A 154 -10.62 -4.99 -0.23
C ILE A 154 -10.09 -3.68 0.35
N ILE A 155 -8.95 -3.75 1.03
CA ILE A 155 -8.28 -2.62 1.66
C ILE A 155 -6.85 -2.58 1.15
N VAL A 156 -6.42 -1.42 0.64
CA VAL A 156 -5.05 -1.17 0.21
C VAL A 156 -4.47 -0.06 1.08
N VAL A 157 -3.31 -0.33 1.68
CA VAL A 157 -2.59 0.65 2.49
C VAL A 157 -1.21 0.89 1.89
N SER A 158 -0.92 2.14 1.59
CA SER A 158 0.36 2.61 1.06
C SER A 158 1.06 3.51 2.08
N ASP A 159 2.00 2.95 2.85
CA ASP A 159 2.89 3.71 3.73
C ASP A 159 4.17 4.08 2.94
N ALA A 160 3.97 4.86 1.90
CA ALA A 160 4.95 5.36 0.96
C ALA A 160 4.61 6.79 0.56
N CYS A 161 5.54 7.51 -0.05
CA CYS A 161 5.33 8.85 -0.58
C CYS A 161 5.69 8.87 -2.06
N HIS A 162 4.77 9.30 -2.89
CA HIS A 162 4.99 9.42 -4.34
C HIS A 162 5.42 10.83 -4.74
N SER A 163 5.12 11.85 -3.91
CA SER A 163 5.42 13.25 -4.22
C SER A 163 6.85 13.64 -3.84
N GLY A 164 7.53 14.24 -4.79
CA GLY A 164 8.80 14.93 -4.58
C GLY A 164 8.60 16.37 -4.12
N THR A 165 8.01 16.63 -2.95
CA THR A 165 7.92 17.99 -2.45
C THR A 165 9.29 18.54 -2.05
N SER A 166 9.58 19.75 -2.52
CA SER A 166 10.85 20.45 -2.45
C SER A 166 11.20 20.94 -1.04
N THR A 167 11.48 20.05 -0.10
CA THR A 167 12.22 20.45 1.09
C THR A 167 13.71 20.24 0.83
N ARG A 168 14.43 21.34 0.61
CA ARG A 168 15.87 21.34 0.33
C ARG A 168 16.75 21.02 1.54
N ASP A 169 16.22 20.43 2.59
CA ASP A 169 16.99 20.07 3.77
C ASP A 169 17.57 18.68 3.62
N LEU A 170 18.85 18.62 3.25
CA LEU A 170 19.64 17.41 3.10
C LEU A 170 19.66 16.51 4.36
N ASN A 171 19.33 17.05 5.52
CA ASN A 171 19.26 16.31 6.79
C ASN A 171 17.92 15.56 6.98
N GLU A 172 16.92 15.83 6.17
CA GLU A 172 15.57 15.21 6.27
C GLU A 172 15.41 13.98 5.38
N SER A 173 16.32 13.73 4.44
CA SER A 173 16.18 12.62 3.46
C SER A 173 16.06 11.23 4.09
N ALA A 174 16.66 11.00 5.26
CA ALA A 174 16.61 9.73 5.97
C ALA A 174 15.24 9.47 6.69
N GLU A 175 14.37 10.46 6.76
CA GLU A 175 13.05 10.34 7.41
C GLU A 175 11.90 10.23 6.40
N ILE A 176 12.17 10.44 5.10
CA ILE A 176 11.16 10.51 4.05
C ILE A 176 11.07 9.17 3.31
N ARG A 177 9.86 8.69 3.08
CA ARG A 177 9.56 7.43 2.38
C ARG A 177 9.22 7.65 0.90
N GLY A 178 10.04 8.38 0.19
CA GLY A 178 9.83 8.69 -1.23
C GLY A 178 11.04 9.32 -1.87
N SER A 179 10.92 9.69 -3.13
CA SER A 179 11.96 10.35 -3.91
C SER A 179 11.53 11.76 -4.31
N HIS A 180 12.47 12.69 -4.26
CA HIS A 180 12.31 14.01 -4.89
C HIS A 180 12.50 13.97 -6.42
N SER A 181 13.16 12.91 -6.93
CA SER A 181 13.32 12.67 -8.36
C SER A 181 12.11 11.93 -8.90
N LYS A 182 11.54 12.43 -10.01
CA LYS A 182 10.58 11.70 -10.81
C LYS A 182 11.34 10.76 -11.76
N PHE A 183 10.81 9.57 -11.98
CA PHE A 183 11.36 8.63 -12.94
C PHE A 183 10.88 8.99 -14.35
N VAL A 184 11.73 9.65 -15.11
CA VAL A 184 11.38 10.19 -16.43
C VAL A 184 11.67 9.16 -17.51
N LEU A 185 10.65 8.77 -18.27
CA LEU A 185 10.74 7.91 -19.43
C LEU A 185 10.51 8.69 -20.72
N ASP A 186 11.36 8.45 -21.71
CA ASP A 186 11.10 8.91 -23.07
C ASP A 186 10.12 7.93 -23.73
N GLY A 187 8.93 8.36 -24.05
CA GLY A 187 7.91 7.53 -24.70
C GLY A 187 6.76 8.32 -25.30
N ASN A 188 6.11 7.74 -26.30
CA ASN A 188 4.83 8.25 -26.78
C ASN A 188 3.74 7.75 -25.84
N LYS A 189 2.94 8.68 -25.30
CA LYS A 189 1.77 8.35 -24.49
C LYS A 189 0.81 7.45 -25.30
N SER A 190 0.35 6.38 -24.68
CA SER A 190 -0.72 5.54 -25.23
C SER A 190 -2.04 6.33 -25.15
N ALA A 191 -2.92 6.12 -26.11
CA ALA A 191 -4.28 6.66 -26.06
C ALA A 191 -5.26 5.73 -25.31
N PHE A 192 -4.77 4.65 -24.73
CA PHE A 192 -5.60 3.67 -24.05
C PHE A 192 -5.70 4.04 -22.56
N ARG A 193 -6.90 4.42 -22.14
CA ARG A 193 -7.21 4.66 -20.72
C ARG A 193 -7.80 3.39 -20.13
N GLN A 194 -7.20 2.90 -19.05
CA GLN A 194 -7.84 1.86 -18.24
C GLN A 194 -8.99 2.49 -17.44
N PRO A 195 -10.18 1.85 -17.36
CA PRO A 195 -11.24 2.33 -16.49
C PRO A 195 -10.79 2.22 -15.03
N ARG A 196 -10.68 3.32 -14.33
CA ARG A 196 -10.49 3.31 -12.87
C ARG A 196 -11.84 3.06 -12.21
N SER A 197 -11.97 1.94 -11.52
CA SER A 197 -13.07 1.70 -10.59
C SER A 197 -12.49 1.62 -9.20
N MET A 198 -13.02 2.40 -8.27
CA MET A 198 -12.61 2.34 -6.85
C MET A 198 -13.63 1.48 -6.07
N ASP A 199 -13.58 0.16 -6.30
CA ASP A 199 -14.41 -0.80 -5.55
C ASP A 199 -13.66 -1.37 -4.33
N TRP A 200 -12.76 -0.58 -3.76
CA TRP A 200 -11.95 -0.88 -2.57
C TRP A 200 -11.71 0.36 -1.72
N VAL A 201 -11.22 0.13 -0.51
CA VAL A 201 -10.72 1.21 0.36
C VAL A 201 -9.24 1.41 0.10
N SER A 202 -8.83 2.64 -0.23
CA SER A 202 -7.43 3.04 -0.35
C SER A 202 -7.06 3.94 0.83
N ILE A 203 -5.93 3.66 1.46
CA ILE A 203 -5.40 4.46 2.58
C ILE A 203 -3.94 4.80 2.26
N SER A 204 -3.65 6.08 2.05
CA SER A 204 -2.29 6.59 1.85
C SER A 204 -1.82 7.45 3.03
N ALA A 205 -0.50 7.50 3.23
CA ALA A 205 0.10 8.11 4.42
C ALA A 205 0.03 9.65 4.43
N CYS A 206 -0.04 10.26 3.27
CA CYS A 206 -0.05 11.73 3.11
C CYS A 206 -0.75 12.11 1.81
N ALA A 207 -1.11 13.39 1.68
CA ALA A 207 -1.59 13.96 0.42
C ALA A 207 -0.46 14.06 -0.61
N ASP A 208 -0.80 14.19 -1.89
CA ASP A 208 0.14 14.16 -3.02
C ASP A 208 1.23 15.24 -2.96
N ASN A 209 0.97 16.36 -2.28
CA ASN A 209 1.93 17.44 -2.09
C ASN A 209 2.64 17.42 -0.73
N GLU A 210 2.51 16.35 0.03
CA GLU A 210 3.12 16.17 1.35
C GLU A 210 4.15 15.04 1.34
N CYS A 211 5.06 15.02 2.31
CA CYS A 211 6.02 13.93 2.51
C CYS A 211 5.54 12.96 3.58
N ASN A 212 5.55 11.68 3.28
CA ASN A 212 5.39 10.64 4.30
C ASN A 212 6.67 10.50 5.13
N ARG A 213 6.54 10.50 6.45
CA ARG A 213 7.65 10.50 7.42
C ARG A 213 7.65 9.24 8.27
N GLN A 214 8.87 8.84 8.65
CA GLN A 214 9.06 7.79 9.63
C GLN A 214 8.83 8.32 11.06
N HIS A 215 8.30 7.47 11.91
CA HIS A 215 8.21 7.68 13.35
C HIS A 215 9.33 6.92 14.08
N ARG A 216 9.95 7.56 15.07
CA ARG A 216 10.96 6.92 15.95
C ARG A 216 10.31 6.50 17.26
N LEU A 217 10.35 5.20 17.52
CA LEU A 217 9.87 4.59 18.76
C LEU A 217 10.78 4.91 19.94
N ALA A 218 10.28 4.74 21.17
CA ALA A 218 11.03 4.96 22.40
C ALA A 218 12.27 4.03 22.55
N ASP A 219 12.24 2.86 21.90
CA ASP A 219 13.37 1.92 21.88
C ASP A 219 14.41 2.22 20.76
N GLY A 220 14.21 3.32 20.02
CA GLY A 220 15.08 3.80 18.96
C GLY A 220 14.80 3.23 17.58
N ARG A 221 13.95 2.19 17.45
CA ARG A 221 13.51 1.70 16.14
C ARG A 221 12.70 2.76 15.40
N GLN A 222 12.71 2.69 14.09
CA GLN A 222 11.88 3.53 13.22
C GLN A 222 10.84 2.68 12.49
N CYS A 223 9.72 3.29 12.16
CA CYS A 223 8.60 2.67 11.45
C CYS A 223 7.82 3.73 10.67
N GLY A 224 6.94 3.31 9.78
CA GLY A 224 6.03 4.21 9.08
C GLY A 224 5.00 4.83 10.00
N SER A 225 4.76 6.10 9.81
CA SER A 225 3.79 6.83 10.64
C SER A 225 2.37 6.31 10.44
N LEU A 226 1.96 6.00 9.21
CA LEU A 226 0.65 5.43 8.91
C LEU A 226 0.50 4.03 9.50
N THR A 227 1.49 3.17 9.27
CA THR A 227 1.45 1.78 9.78
C THR A 227 1.36 1.76 11.30
N TYR A 228 2.13 2.60 11.96
CA TYR A 228 2.12 2.66 13.42
C TYR A 228 0.81 3.27 13.95
N ALA A 229 0.26 4.28 13.28
CA ALA A 229 -1.05 4.84 13.64
C ALA A 229 -2.16 3.79 13.52
N LEU A 230 -2.21 3.02 12.43
CA LEU A 230 -3.15 1.91 12.27
C LEU A 230 -2.98 0.85 13.37
N TYR A 231 -1.74 0.54 13.75
CA TYR A 231 -1.47 -0.37 14.86
C TYR A 231 -1.97 0.16 16.21
N LEU A 232 -1.81 1.45 16.49
CA LEU A 232 -2.33 2.07 17.71
C LEU A 232 -3.86 2.03 17.76
N LEU A 233 -4.52 2.16 16.62
CA LEU A 233 -6.00 2.14 16.49
C LEU A 233 -6.57 0.73 16.30
N LYS A 234 -5.77 -0.33 16.38
CA LYS A 234 -6.15 -1.70 16.00
C LYS A 234 -7.44 -2.21 16.66
N ASP A 235 -7.72 -1.80 17.88
CA ASP A 235 -8.90 -2.28 18.64
C ASP A 235 -10.20 -1.54 18.23
N GLU A 236 -10.07 -0.44 17.46
CA GLU A 236 -11.19 0.39 17.00
C GLU A 236 -11.53 0.15 15.51
N LEU A 237 -10.58 -0.36 14.70
CA LEU A 237 -10.71 -0.47 13.22
C LEU A 237 -11.95 -1.27 12.78
N GLY A 238 -12.28 -2.34 13.49
CA GLY A 238 -13.42 -3.20 13.14
C GLY A 238 -14.80 -2.60 13.45
N THR A 239 -14.86 -1.44 14.09
CA THR A 239 -16.11 -0.79 14.53
C THR A 239 -16.22 0.67 14.10
N MET A 240 -15.11 1.32 13.80
CA MET A 240 -15.05 2.73 13.44
C MET A 240 -15.49 2.94 11.97
N PRO A 241 -16.44 3.84 11.67
CA PRO A 241 -16.75 4.23 10.31
C PRO A 241 -15.54 4.87 9.60
N LEU A 242 -15.42 4.70 8.28
CA LEU A 242 -14.26 5.20 7.51
C LEU A 242 -14.11 6.73 7.57
N GLU A 243 -15.21 7.47 7.64
CA GLU A 243 -15.16 8.93 7.84
C GLU A 243 -14.44 9.32 9.15
N GLN A 244 -14.76 8.61 10.24
CA GLN A 244 -14.10 8.84 11.53
C GLN A 244 -12.65 8.33 11.52
N LEU A 245 -12.36 7.29 10.76
CA LEU A 245 -11.01 6.76 10.61
C LEU A 245 -10.07 7.79 10.00
N SER A 246 -10.49 8.51 8.97
CA SER A 246 -9.68 9.56 8.32
C SER A 246 -9.22 10.63 9.34
N GLU A 247 -10.15 11.20 10.09
CA GLU A 247 -9.84 12.20 11.12
C GLU A 247 -8.96 11.62 12.24
N LYS A 248 -9.26 10.39 12.67
CA LYS A 248 -8.51 9.74 13.73
C LYS A 248 -7.08 9.38 13.33
N LEU A 249 -6.89 8.95 12.08
CA LEU A 249 -5.55 8.72 11.51
C LEU A 249 -4.77 10.03 11.46
N LYS A 250 -5.37 11.11 10.97
CA LYS A 250 -4.75 12.42 10.90
C LYS A 250 -4.31 12.91 12.29
N GLU A 251 -5.19 12.83 13.29
CA GLU A 251 -4.86 13.18 14.68
C GLU A 251 -3.70 12.32 15.20
N THR A 252 -3.78 11.01 15.01
CA THR A 252 -2.79 10.06 15.52
C THR A 252 -1.43 10.26 14.87
N ILE A 253 -1.38 10.35 13.52
CA ILE A 253 -0.13 10.57 12.77
C ILE A 253 0.52 11.90 13.19
N ASN A 254 -0.26 12.98 13.29
CA ASN A 254 0.28 14.29 13.67
C ASN A 254 0.78 14.36 15.12
N GLY A 255 0.37 13.41 15.95
CA GLY A 255 0.97 13.17 17.27
C GLY A 255 2.30 12.40 17.22
N LEU A 256 2.62 11.73 16.12
CA LEU A 256 3.82 10.90 15.97
C LEU A 256 4.97 11.58 15.23
N VAL A 257 4.67 12.52 14.35
CA VAL A 257 5.65 13.14 13.44
C VAL A 257 5.86 14.63 13.77
N SER A 258 7.04 15.14 13.44
CA SER A 258 7.40 16.54 13.71
C SER A 258 6.75 17.55 12.77
N ARG A 259 6.33 17.11 11.60
CA ARG A 259 5.61 17.94 10.61
C ARG A 259 4.28 17.30 10.25
N PRO A 260 3.20 18.06 10.16
CA PRO A 260 1.87 17.54 9.84
C PRO A 260 1.84 16.74 8.54
N GLN A 261 1.08 15.65 8.53
CA GLN A 261 0.72 14.83 7.37
C GLN A 261 -0.80 14.69 7.33
N THR A 262 -1.33 14.61 6.11
CA THR A 262 -2.77 14.45 5.88
C THR A 262 -3.01 13.11 5.20
N PRO A 263 -3.21 12.01 5.97
CA PRO A 263 -3.53 10.71 5.39
C PRO A 263 -4.81 10.81 4.56
N GLN A 264 -4.85 10.09 3.45
CA GLN A 264 -6.01 10.02 2.59
C GLN A 264 -6.71 8.68 2.82
N VAL A 265 -8.03 8.72 2.96
CA VAL A 265 -8.88 7.52 3.03
C VAL A 265 -9.94 7.65 1.95
N GLU A 266 -9.79 6.87 0.91
CA GLU A 266 -10.64 6.91 -0.28
C GLU A 266 -11.49 5.65 -0.35
N TYR A 267 -12.78 5.80 -0.61
CA TYR A 267 -13.73 4.70 -0.73
C TYR A 267 -15.00 5.17 -1.45
N THR A 268 -15.75 4.22 -2.00
CA THR A 268 -17.09 4.52 -2.54
C THR A 268 -18.14 4.57 -1.43
N GLU A 269 -19.28 5.24 -1.66
CA GLU A 269 -20.39 5.30 -0.69
C GLU A 269 -20.87 3.91 -0.24
N ALA A 270 -20.85 2.92 -1.14
CA ALA A 270 -21.14 1.52 -0.81
C ALA A 270 -20.09 0.87 0.11
N GLY A 271 -18.89 1.46 0.19
CA GLY A 271 -17.76 0.99 0.99
C GLY A 271 -17.67 1.57 2.39
N ASN A 272 -18.64 2.38 2.85
CA ASN A 272 -18.63 3.00 4.19
C ASN A 272 -18.90 1.98 5.32
N LEU A 273 -18.21 0.85 5.27
CA LEU A 273 -18.18 -0.17 6.32
C LEU A 273 -16.95 0.06 7.21
N PRO A 274 -17.03 -0.33 8.49
CA PRO A 274 -15.83 -0.35 9.31
C PRO A 274 -14.70 -1.12 8.63
N LEU A 275 -13.47 -0.63 8.80
CA LEU A 275 -12.30 -1.30 8.25
C LEU A 275 -12.13 -2.69 8.88
N LEU A 276 -11.79 -3.69 8.08
CA LEU A 276 -11.51 -5.06 8.55
C LEU A 276 -12.72 -5.81 9.17
N LYS A 277 -13.95 -5.43 8.82
CA LYS A 277 -15.15 -6.07 9.36
C LYS A 277 -15.43 -7.44 8.76
#